data_c9d3ff600e62c903ffd5e6b345bc203e
#
_entry.id   c9d3ff600e62c903ffd5e6b345bc203e
#
_cell.length_a   1.000
_cell.length_b   1.000
_cell.length_c   1.000
_cell.angle_alpha   90.00
_cell.angle_beta   90.00
_cell.angle_gamma   90.00
#
_symmetry.space_group_name_H-M   'P 1'
#
loop_
_entity.id
_entity.type
_entity.pdbx_description
1 polymer ?
#
loop_
_entity_poly.entity_id
_entity_poly.type
_entity_poly.pdbx_seq_one_letter_code
_entity_poly.pdbx_strand_id
1 'polypeptide(L)'
;NLGHIFFRDPRKDDGKKHKVPMFHLCHQAFESKLVFLLLAGLLFLGVMSSGIFVIFGQLLPQNEFIKIFVLYLTTDVGSAFMDNALAVLQLAPLAKLCGDFAVIAAIAIAIASLIGGIVTVLGKAVNVVIFNTLKRTKEITPIKMGYFEWTCRSFGLWFKLTMGGIVYIMIAATFVKFVI
;
A
#
# COMPACT_ATOMS: atom_id res chain seq x y z
N ASN A 1 -29.54 9.50 -18.41
CA ASN A 1 -29.13 8.09 -18.67
C ASN A 1 -27.66 7.85 -18.36
N LEU A 2 -27.24 8.07 -17.07
CA LEU A 2 -25.88 7.86 -16.58
C LEU A 2 -25.66 6.47 -15.96
N GLY A 3 -26.57 5.53 -16.15
CA GLY A 3 -26.55 4.24 -15.47
C GLY A 3 -25.84 3.08 -16.18
N HIS A 4 -25.27 3.30 -17.35
CA HIS A 4 -24.64 2.22 -18.11
C HIS A 4 -23.22 2.60 -18.56
N ILE A 5 -22.24 1.83 -18.10
CA ILE A 5 -20.86 1.89 -18.61
C ILE A 5 -20.72 0.82 -19.69
N PHE A 6 -20.29 1.21 -20.88
CA PHE A 6 -20.03 0.28 -21.97
C PHE A 6 -18.68 -0.40 -21.78
N PHE A 7 -18.70 -1.67 -21.45
CA PHE A 7 -17.49 -2.51 -21.46
C PHE A 7 -17.51 -3.41 -22.69
N ARG A 8 -16.40 -3.41 -23.43
CA ARG A 8 -16.16 -4.42 -24.46
C ARG A 8 -15.63 -5.66 -23.77
N ASP A 9 -16.41 -6.76 -23.75
CA ASP A 9 -15.92 -8.04 -23.23
C ASP A 9 -14.88 -8.59 -24.21
N PRO A 10 -13.59 -8.69 -23.83
CA PRO A 10 -12.54 -9.14 -24.72
C PRO A 10 -12.63 -10.63 -25.04
N ARG A 11 -13.53 -11.39 -24.42
CA ARG A 11 -13.73 -12.82 -24.66
C ARG A 11 -14.80 -13.11 -25.73
N LYS A 12 -15.59 -12.10 -26.06
CA LYS A 12 -16.59 -12.20 -27.13
C LYS A 12 -16.20 -11.26 -28.27
N ASP A 13 -15.56 -11.84 -29.28
CA ASP A 13 -15.07 -11.13 -30.48
C ASP A 13 -16.19 -10.83 -31.48
N ASP A 14 -17.46 -10.70 -30.99
CA ASP A 14 -18.64 -10.44 -31.82
C ASP A 14 -18.88 -8.93 -32.09
N GLY A 15 -17.97 -8.07 -31.67
CA GLY A 15 -18.07 -6.61 -31.89
C GLY A 15 -19.25 -5.92 -31.19
N LYS A 16 -20.08 -6.63 -30.45
CA LYS A 16 -21.24 -6.09 -29.76
C LYS A 16 -20.86 -5.50 -28.41
N LYS A 17 -21.19 -4.22 -28.22
CA LYS A 17 -21.03 -3.54 -26.93
C LYS A 17 -22.11 -4.09 -25.97
N HIS A 18 -21.70 -4.88 -24.98
CA HIS A 18 -22.60 -5.32 -23.92
C HIS A 18 -22.80 -4.20 -22.88
N LYS A 19 -24.04 -3.85 -22.64
CA LYS A 19 -24.43 -2.94 -21.55
C LYS A 19 -24.39 -3.72 -20.24
N VAL A 20 -23.42 -3.43 -19.38
CA VAL A 20 -23.41 -4.00 -18.02
C VAL A 20 -24.03 -2.96 -17.09
N PRO A 21 -25.07 -3.29 -16.33
CA PRO A 21 -25.65 -2.35 -15.40
C PRO A 21 -24.60 -1.98 -14.33
N MET A 22 -24.42 -0.68 -14.12
CA MET A 22 -23.42 -0.13 -13.17
C MET A 22 -23.62 -0.69 -11.76
N PHE A 23 -24.87 -0.98 -11.39
CA PHE A 23 -25.23 -1.58 -10.11
C PHE A 23 -24.59 -2.96 -9.91
N HIS A 24 -24.53 -3.78 -10.95
CA HIS A 24 -23.93 -5.12 -10.87
C HIS A 24 -22.42 -5.06 -10.68
N LEU A 25 -21.74 -4.11 -11.33
CA LEU A 25 -20.30 -3.87 -11.13
C LEU A 25 -20.02 -3.34 -9.73
N CYS A 26 -20.85 -2.44 -9.21
CA CYS A 26 -20.71 -1.92 -7.84
C CYS A 26 -20.94 -3.02 -6.80
N HIS A 27 -21.93 -3.91 -7.02
CA HIS A 27 -22.22 -5.03 -6.12
C HIS A 27 -21.07 -6.03 -6.09
N GLN A 28 -20.52 -6.45 -7.23
CA GLN A 28 -19.36 -7.34 -7.30
C GLN A 28 -18.11 -6.71 -6.68
N ALA A 29 -17.90 -5.40 -6.91
CA ALA A 29 -16.79 -4.69 -6.29
C ALA A 29 -16.96 -4.57 -4.77
N PHE A 30 -18.18 -4.43 -4.28
CA PHE A 30 -18.48 -4.37 -2.86
C PHE A 30 -18.26 -5.72 -2.17
N GLU A 31 -18.80 -6.81 -2.77
CA GLU A 31 -18.61 -8.17 -2.23
C GLU A 31 -17.12 -8.56 -2.16
N SER A 32 -16.37 -8.30 -3.22
CA SER A 32 -14.93 -8.61 -3.23
C SER A 32 -14.16 -7.80 -2.17
N LYS A 33 -14.53 -6.53 -1.94
CA LYS A 33 -13.93 -5.71 -0.89
C LYS A 33 -14.32 -6.19 0.51
N LEU A 34 -15.56 -6.62 0.72
CA LEU A 34 -16.03 -7.13 2.01
C LEU A 34 -15.28 -8.41 2.38
N VAL A 35 -15.15 -9.36 1.46
CA VAL A 35 -14.37 -10.59 1.66
C VAL A 35 -12.91 -10.26 1.95
N PHE A 36 -12.33 -9.32 1.20
CA PHE A 36 -10.95 -8.88 1.42
C PHE A 36 -10.78 -8.26 2.82
N LEU A 37 -11.69 -7.38 3.26
CA LEU A 37 -11.64 -6.77 4.58
C LEU A 37 -11.81 -7.80 5.71
N LEU A 38 -12.68 -8.80 5.51
CA LEU A 38 -12.85 -9.89 6.49
C LEU A 38 -11.57 -10.73 6.60
N LEU A 39 -10.97 -11.13 5.47
CA LEU A 39 -9.71 -11.87 5.46
C LEU A 39 -8.57 -11.05 6.05
N ALA A 40 -8.49 -9.75 5.73
CA ALA A 40 -7.52 -8.84 6.30
C ALA A 40 -7.70 -8.69 7.81
N GLY A 41 -8.94 -8.59 8.29
CA GLY A 41 -9.26 -8.55 9.72
C GLY A 41 -8.87 -9.83 10.45
N LEU A 42 -9.17 -10.99 9.86
CA LEU A 42 -8.78 -12.30 10.41
C LEU A 42 -7.25 -12.47 10.47
N LEU A 43 -6.55 -12.09 9.39
CA LEU A 43 -5.08 -12.08 9.37
C LEU A 43 -4.52 -11.14 10.43
N PHE A 44 -5.08 -9.94 10.57
CA PHE A 44 -4.68 -8.98 11.60
C PHE A 44 -4.87 -9.56 13.01
N LEU A 45 -6.04 -10.13 13.28
CA LEU A 45 -6.31 -10.78 14.58
C LEU A 45 -5.35 -11.95 14.81
N GLY A 46 -5.09 -12.77 13.78
CA GLY A 46 -4.12 -13.88 13.86
C GLY A 46 -2.71 -13.39 14.19
N VAL A 47 -2.25 -12.35 13.53
CA VAL A 47 -0.93 -11.75 13.78
C VAL A 47 -0.88 -11.10 15.17
N MET A 48 -1.93 -10.38 15.59
CA MET A 48 -2.00 -9.78 16.93
C MET A 48 -2.01 -10.83 18.04
N SER A 49 -2.71 -11.94 17.83
CA SER A 49 -2.79 -13.05 18.82
C SER A 49 -1.54 -13.94 18.87
N SER A 50 -0.73 -13.93 17.81
CA SER A 50 0.47 -14.79 17.69
C SER A 50 1.66 -14.32 18.53
N GLY A 51 1.58 -13.17 19.17
CA GLY A 51 2.71 -12.57 19.89
C GLY A 51 3.86 -12.05 19.02
N ILE A 52 3.73 -12.10 17.69
CA ILE A 52 4.76 -11.62 16.75
C ILE A 52 5.13 -10.17 17.04
N PHE A 53 4.16 -9.33 17.42
CA PHE A 53 4.43 -7.93 17.80
C PHE A 53 5.30 -7.80 19.04
N VAL A 54 5.14 -8.72 20.01
CA VAL A 54 5.99 -8.74 21.20
C VAL A 54 7.41 -9.09 20.81
N ILE A 55 7.58 -10.13 19.98
CA ILE A 55 8.90 -10.54 19.47
C ILE A 55 9.52 -9.42 18.63
N PHE A 56 8.75 -8.82 17.72
CA PHE A 56 9.24 -7.70 16.89
C PHE A 56 9.60 -6.49 17.75
N GLY A 57 8.80 -6.20 18.77
CA GLY A 57 9.09 -5.13 19.73
C GLY A 57 10.39 -5.36 20.50
N GLN A 58 10.71 -6.61 20.86
CA GLN A 58 11.98 -6.97 21.51
C GLN A 58 13.19 -6.87 20.58
N LEU A 59 12.98 -7.06 19.28
CA LEU A 59 14.02 -6.92 18.26
C LEU A 59 14.30 -5.46 17.87
N LEU A 60 13.41 -4.53 18.23
CA LEU A 60 13.60 -3.12 17.93
C LEU A 60 14.77 -2.55 18.76
N PRO A 61 15.61 -1.71 18.16
CA PRO A 61 16.68 -1.02 18.86
C PRO A 61 16.16 -0.18 20.03
N GLN A 62 16.96 0.01 21.05
CA GLN A 62 16.59 0.84 22.23
C GLN A 62 16.49 2.34 21.88
N ASN A 63 17.26 2.79 20.89
CA ASN A 63 17.27 4.19 20.46
C ASN A 63 16.00 4.52 19.69
N GLU A 64 15.25 5.53 20.14
CA GLU A 64 13.95 5.92 19.57
C GLU A 64 14.04 6.32 18.10
N PHE A 65 15.09 7.05 17.72
CA PHE A 65 15.33 7.44 16.32
C PHE A 65 15.53 6.22 15.42
N ILE A 66 16.30 5.24 15.89
CA ILE A 66 16.55 4.01 15.14
C ILE A 66 15.27 3.17 15.09
N LYS A 67 14.46 3.13 16.16
CA LYS A 67 13.14 2.49 16.13
C LYS A 67 12.24 3.08 15.02
N ILE A 68 12.11 4.41 14.99
CA ILE A 68 11.31 5.10 13.97
C ILE A 68 11.82 4.78 12.58
N PHE A 69 13.13 4.81 12.38
CA PHE A 69 13.76 4.49 11.10
C PHE A 69 13.48 3.03 10.67
N VAL A 70 13.62 2.08 11.58
CA VAL A 70 13.32 0.66 11.32
C VAL A 70 11.85 0.46 11.01
N LEU A 71 10.94 1.07 11.76
CA LEU A 71 9.51 1.02 11.51
C LEU A 71 9.16 1.63 10.14
N TYR A 72 9.78 2.75 9.79
CA TYR A 72 9.62 3.39 8.48
C TYR A 72 10.01 2.42 7.35
N LEU A 73 11.25 1.89 7.39
CA LEU A 73 11.74 1.00 6.34
C LEU A 73 10.94 -0.31 6.25
N THR A 74 10.58 -0.91 7.39
CA THR A 74 9.78 -2.12 7.41
C THR A 74 8.41 -1.89 6.80
N THR A 75 7.80 -0.73 7.09
CA THR A 75 6.50 -0.36 6.51
C THR A 75 6.61 -0.09 5.01
N ASP A 76 7.64 0.64 4.58
CA ASP A 76 7.87 0.99 3.18
C ASP A 76 8.05 -0.27 2.32
N VAL A 77 8.93 -1.17 2.74
CA VAL A 77 9.17 -2.45 2.05
C VAL A 77 7.94 -3.35 2.15
N GLY A 78 7.32 -3.47 3.32
CA GLY A 78 6.12 -4.29 3.51
C GLY A 78 4.96 -3.84 2.62
N SER A 79 4.72 -2.54 2.53
CA SER A 79 3.68 -1.95 1.69
C SER A 79 3.93 -2.11 0.19
N ALA A 80 5.16 -2.41 -0.23
CA ALA A 80 5.44 -2.75 -1.61
C ALA A 80 4.78 -4.08 -2.05
N PHE A 81 4.56 -4.99 -1.09
CA PHE A 81 4.04 -6.34 -1.36
C PHE A 81 2.61 -6.55 -0.87
N MET A 82 2.08 -5.67 -0.03
CA MET A 82 0.73 -5.73 0.52
C MET A 82 0.02 -4.38 0.38
N ASP A 83 -1.30 -4.38 0.51
CA ASP A 83 -2.08 -3.14 0.49
C ASP A 83 -1.66 -2.20 1.63
N ASN A 84 -1.61 -0.90 1.34
CA ASN A 84 -1.20 0.13 2.29
C ASN A 84 -1.99 0.08 3.61
N ALA A 85 -3.30 -0.16 3.52
CA ALA A 85 -4.15 -0.22 4.71
C ALA A 85 -3.75 -1.39 5.62
N LEU A 86 -3.39 -2.54 5.04
CA LEU A 86 -2.90 -3.70 5.77
C LEU A 86 -1.55 -3.42 6.44
N ALA A 87 -0.63 -2.79 5.72
CA ALA A 87 0.68 -2.43 6.27
C ALA A 87 0.53 -1.49 7.48
N VAL A 88 -0.33 -0.46 7.36
CA VAL A 88 -0.60 0.47 8.47
C VAL A 88 -1.28 -0.24 9.64
N LEU A 89 -2.33 -1.03 9.39
CA LEU A 89 -3.05 -1.76 10.45
C LEU A 89 -2.13 -2.68 11.25
N GLN A 90 -1.19 -3.35 10.59
CA GLN A 90 -0.27 -4.27 11.24
C GLN A 90 0.82 -3.54 12.04
N LEU A 91 1.33 -2.43 11.54
CA LEU A 91 2.51 -1.77 12.12
C LEU A 91 2.17 -0.57 13.02
N ALA A 92 1.01 0.06 12.86
CA ALA A 92 0.61 1.20 13.70
C ALA A 92 0.65 0.93 15.22
N PRO A 93 0.27 -0.27 15.74
CA PRO A 93 0.39 -0.56 17.16
C PRO A 93 1.83 -0.47 17.69
N LEU A 94 2.84 -0.74 16.84
CA LEU A 94 4.25 -0.66 17.19
C LEU A 94 4.74 0.78 17.40
N ALA A 95 4.04 1.77 16.87
CA ALA A 95 4.36 3.17 17.12
C ALA A 95 4.37 3.51 18.61
N LYS A 96 3.52 2.86 19.41
CA LYS A 96 3.46 3.03 20.87
C LYS A 96 4.78 2.67 21.57
N LEU A 97 5.58 1.80 20.96
CA LEU A 97 6.89 1.39 21.50
C LEU A 97 7.94 2.50 21.40
N CYS A 98 7.64 3.58 20.69
CA CYS A 98 8.51 4.76 20.54
C CYS A 98 8.28 5.81 21.64
N GLY A 99 7.52 5.52 22.70
CA GLY A 99 7.32 6.42 23.83
C GLY A 99 6.83 7.79 23.41
N ASP A 100 7.54 8.85 23.78
CA ASP A 100 7.20 10.25 23.47
C ASP A 100 7.18 10.53 21.96
N PHE A 101 7.86 9.72 21.17
CA PHE A 101 7.87 9.82 19.70
C PHE A 101 6.79 8.99 18.99
N ALA A 102 5.82 8.43 19.74
CA ALA A 102 4.77 7.56 19.18
C ALA A 102 3.99 8.22 18.03
N VAL A 103 3.69 9.51 18.14
CA VAL A 103 2.98 10.26 17.08
C VAL A 103 3.82 10.34 15.81
N ILE A 104 5.12 10.64 15.94
CA ILE A 104 6.03 10.70 14.79
C ILE A 104 6.20 9.33 14.16
N ALA A 105 6.30 8.28 14.98
CA ALA A 105 6.37 6.91 14.50
C ALA A 105 5.10 6.52 13.73
N ALA A 106 3.91 6.92 14.19
CA ALA A 106 2.65 6.69 13.48
C ALA A 106 2.60 7.44 12.13
N ILE A 107 3.06 8.69 12.11
CA ILE A 107 3.19 9.48 10.87
C ILE A 107 4.19 8.82 9.92
N ALA A 108 5.33 8.34 10.44
CA ALA A 108 6.36 7.65 9.67
C ALA A 108 5.79 6.40 9.00
N ILE A 109 5.03 5.56 9.72
CA ILE A 109 4.34 4.38 9.20
C ILE A 109 3.35 4.78 8.09
N ALA A 110 2.56 5.82 8.29
CA ALA A 110 1.58 6.28 7.30
C ALA A 110 2.27 6.75 6.01
N ILE A 111 3.31 7.58 6.11
CA ILE A 111 4.07 8.06 4.95
C ILE A 111 4.76 6.90 4.24
N ALA A 112 5.44 6.02 4.97
CA ALA A 112 6.13 4.86 4.42
C ALA A 112 5.18 3.94 3.67
N SER A 113 3.97 3.68 4.20
CA SER A 113 2.98 2.84 3.52
C SER A 113 2.54 3.43 2.18
N LEU A 114 2.38 4.75 2.11
CA LEU A 114 2.02 5.43 0.87
C LEU A 114 3.13 5.34 -0.19
N ILE A 115 4.38 5.47 0.23
CA ILE A 115 5.55 5.45 -0.66
C ILE A 115 5.82 4.02 -1.13
N GLY A 116 5.88 3.06 -0.22
CA GLY A 116 6.18 1.65 -0.54
C GLY A 116 5.20 1.06 -1.55
N GLY A 117 3.91 1.37 -1.41
CA GLY A 117 2.89 0.90 -2.34
C GLY A 117 3.04 1.38 -3.79
N ILE A 118 3.95 2.31 -4.09
CA ILE A 118 4.19 2.79 -5.47
C ILE A 118 5.05 1.80 -6.26
N VAL A 119 5.97 1.10 -5.62
CA VAL A 119 7.02 0.33 -6.28
C VAL A 119 6.50 -0.88 -7.04
N THR A 120 5.49 -1.56 -6.52
CA THR A 120 4.91 -2.74 -7.18
C THR A 120 3.47 -2.51 -7.64
N VAL A 121 3.04 -3.36 -8.58
CA VAL A 121 1.62 -3.37 -9.00
C VAL A 121 0.72 -3.81 -7.85
N LEU A 122 1.21 -4.70 -6.98
CA LEU A 122 0.45 -5.28 -5.86
C LEU A 122 0.29 -4.34 -4.67
N GLY A 123 1.21 -3.39 -4.49
CA GLY A 123 1.22 -2.49 -3.34
C GLY A 123 -0.01 -1.56 -3.23
N LYS A 124 -0.73 -1.34 -4.33
CA LYS A 124 -1.97 -0.54 -4.33
C LYS A 124 -2.99 -1.11 -5.31
N ALA A 125 -4.25 -1.15 -4.90
CA ALA A 125 -5.35 -1.54 -5.78
C ALA A 125 -5.42 -0.65 -7.05
N VAL A 126 -5.11 0.64 -6.91
CA VAL A 126 -5.04 1.59 -8.03
C VAL A 126 -3.98 1.20 -9.05
N ASN A 127 -2.80 0.72 -8.61
CA ASN A 127 -1.74 0.27 -9.51
C ASN A 127 -2.20 -0.92 -10.35
N VAL A 128 -2.94 -1.86 -9.75
CA VAL A 128 -3.52 -3.01 -10.47
C VAL A 128 -4.49 -2.56 -11.56
N VAL A 129 -5.33 -1.57 -11.25
CA VAL A 129 -6.29 -1.01 -12.21
C VAL A 129 -5.53 -0.32 -13.36
N ILE A 130 -4.57 0.55 -13.05
CA ILE A 130 -3.76 1.26 -14.06
C ILE A 130 -3.01 0.25 -14.93
N PHE A 131 -2.35 -0.74 -14.32
CA PHE A 131 -1.60 -1.77 -15.02
C PHE A 131 -2.48 -2.58 -15.99
N ASN A 132 -3.66 -3.00 -15.52
CA ASN A 132 -4.63 -3.72 -16.35
C ASN A 132 -5.19 -2.85 -17.48
N THR A 133 -5.42 -1.56 -17.20
CA THR A 133 -5.87 -0.60 -18.22
C THR A 133 -4.80 -0.41 -19.29
N LEU A 134 -3.54 -0.22 -18.92
CA LEU A 134 -2.42 -0.11 -19.85
C LEU A 134 -2.25 -1.36 -20.72
N LYS A 135 -2.46 -2.55 -20.14
CA LYS A 135 -2.45 -3.81 -20.91
C LYS A 135 -3.58 -3.91 -21.92
N ARG A 136 -4.75 -3.34 -21.62
CA ARG A 136 -5.93 -3.39 -22.50
C ARG A 136 -5.86 -2.38 -23.63
N THR A 137 -5.17 -1.25 -23.42
CA THR A 137 -4.99 -0.16 -24.39
C THR A 137 -3.92 -0.46 -25.44
N LYS A 138 -3.68 -1.74 -25.77
CA LYS A 138 -2.66 -2.20 -26.74
C LYS A 138 -2.76 -1.57 -28.12
N GLU A 139 -3.93 -1.01 -28.48
CA GLU A 139 -4.17 -0.40 -29.77
C GLU A 139 -3.55 1.01 -29.90
N ILE A 140 -3.28 1.69 -28.79
CA ILE A 140 -2.80 3.09 -28.80
C ILE A 140 -1.32 3.19 -28.48
N THR A 141 -0.80 2.28 -27.62
CA THR A 141 0.62 2.25 -27.28
C THR A 141 1.09 0.80 -27.15
N PRO A 142 2.07 0.34 -27.94
CA PRO A 142 2.57 -1.04 -27.89
C PRO A 142 3.49 -1.27 -26.67
N ILE A 143 3.16 -0.73 -25.52
CA ILE A 143 3.95 -0.92 -24.30
C ILE A 143 3.63 -2.29 -23.75
N LYS A 144 4.47 -3.28 -24.05
CA LYS A 144 4.48 -4.60 -23.40
C LYS A 144 5.02 -4.45 -21.98
N MET A 145 4.29 -3.77 -21.09
CA MET A 145 4.73 -3.60 -19.72
C MET A 145 4.40 -4.85 -18.90
N GLY A 146 5.45 -5.54 -18.42
CA GLY A 146 5.35 -6.61 -17.45
C GLY A 146 5.36 -6.08 -16.00
N TYR A 147 5.03 -6.96 -15.02
CA TYR A 147 5.12 -6.60 -13.59
C TYR A 147 6.53 -6.16 -13.20
N PHE A 148 7.54 -6.86 -13.70
CA PHE A 148 8.94 -6.55 -13.43
C PHE A 148 9.35 -5.20 -14.03
N GLU A 149 8.92 -4.90 -15.25
CA GLU A 149 9.20 -3.61 -15.90
C GLU A 149 8.55 -2.43 -15.16
N TRP A 150 7.30 -2.63 -14.67
CA TRP A 150 6.67 -1.64 -13.78
C TRP A 150 7.55 -1.35 -12.57
N THR A 151 7.96 -2.41 -11.86
CA THR A 151 8.80 -2.27 -10.66
C THR A 151 10.12 -1.57 -10.97
N CYS A 152 10.82 -1.93 -12.04
CA CYS A 152 12.07 -1.29 -12.45
C CYS A 152 11.88 0.21 -12.75
N ARG A 153 10.80 0.57 -13.45
CA ARG A 153 10.50 1.98 -13.77
C ARG A 153 10.10 2.79 -12.53
N SER A 154 9.36 2.18 -11.62
CA SER A 154 8.90 2.82 -10.38
C SER A 154 10.00 2.93 -9.34
N PHE A 155 11.04 2.08 -9.40
CA PHE A 155 12.09 1.98 -8.39
C PHE A 155 12.84 3.29 -8.16
N GLY A 156 13.20 3.99 -9.23
CA GLY A 156 13.92 5.26 -9.12
C GLY A 156 13.10 6.35 -8.41
N LEU A 157 11.80 6.40 -8.68
CA LEU A 157 10.90 7.32 -8.00
C LEU A 157 10.70 6.93 -6.54
N TRP A 158 10.43 5.64 -6.29
CA TRP A 158 10.30 5.09 -4.95
C TRP A 158 11.51 5.40 -4.09
N PHE A 159 12.73 5.13 -4.59
CA PHE A 159 13.97 5.38 -3.85
C PHE A 159 14.13 6.85 -3.45
N LYS A 160 13.84 7.79 -4.37
CA LYS A 160 13.88 9.23 -4.08
C LYS A 160 12.87 9.63 -3.01
N LEU A 161 11.65 9.11 -3.10
CA LEU A 161 10.59 9.40 -2.14
C LEU A 161 10.90 8.79 -0.76
N THR A 162 11.42 7.57 -0.72
CA THR A 162 11.86 6.90 0.52
C THR A 162 12.96 7.71 1.21
N MET A 163 13.99 8.13 0.47
CA MET A 163 15.07 8.96 1.03
C MET A 163 14.54 10.31 1.52
N GLY A 164 13.68 10.97 0.74
CA GLY A 164 13.05 12.22 1.15
C GLY A 164 12.17 12.06 2.40
N GLY A 165 11.41 10.98 2.48
CA GLY A 165 10.59 10.64 3.64
C GLY A 165 11.42 10.39 4.90
N ILE A 166 12.53 9.65 4.80
CA ILE A 166 13.47 9.43 5.91
C ILE A 166 13.98 10.78 6.43
N VAL A 167 14.50 11.64 5.53
CA VAL A 167 15.02 12.95 5.93
C VAL A 167 13.94 13.77 6.63
N TYR A 168 12.73 13.82 6.09
CA TYR A 168 11.60 14.54 6.68
C TYR A 168 11.29 14.04 8.09
N ILE A 169 11.15 12.72 8.27
CA ILE A 169 10.83 12.11 9.58
C ILE A 169 11.95 12.33 10.58
N MET A 170 13.21 12.24 10.17
CA MET A 170 14.34 12.48 11.07
C MET A 170 14.43 13.94 11.52
N ILE A 171 14.13 14.90 10.63
CA ILE A 171 14.02 16.32 10.99
C ILE A 171 12.88 16.51 11.99
N ALA A 172 11.69 15.95 11.73
CA ALA A 172 10.54 16.07 12.62
C ALA A 172 10.83 15.47 14.01
N ALA A 173 11.46 14.28 14.05
CA ALA A 173 11.85 13.64 15.31
C ALA A 173 12.87 14.47 16.09
N THR A 174 13.83 15.07 15.39
CA THR A 174 14.83 15.95 16.01
C THR A 174 14.15 17.21 16.59
N PHE A 175 13.22 17.81 15.84
CA PHE A 175 12.49 18.98 16.31
C PHE A 175 11.70 18.68 17.58
N VAL A 176 10.97 17.55 17.63
CA VAL A 176 10.23 17.15 18.83
C VAL A 176 11.15 16.96 20.04
N LYS A 177 12.33 16.37 19.84
CA LYS A 177 13.30 16.21 20.92
C LYS A 177 13.79 17.53 21.53
N PHE A 178 13.75 18.63 20.78
CA PHE A 178 14.15 19.95 21.30
C PHE A 178 13.00 20.71 21.95
N VAL A 179 11.75 20.30 21.70
CA VAL A 179 10.53 20.99 22.21
C VAL A 179 10.02 20.31 23.48
N ILE A 180 10.23 18.99 23.64
CA ILE A 180 9.87 18.22 24.83
C ILE A 180 11.06 18.11 25.76
#